data_4692b6ee5099e54ee86a4d83e301e1dc
#
_entry.id   4692b6ee5099e54ee86a4d83e301e1dc
#
_cell.length_a   1.000
_cell.length_b   1.000
_cell.length_c   1.000
_cell.angle_alpha   90.00
_cell.angle_beta   90.00
_cell.angle_gamma   90.00
#
_symmetry.space_group_name_H-M   'P 1'
#
loop_
_entity.id
_entity.type
_entity.pdbx_description
1 polymer ?
#
loop_
_entity_poly.entity_id
_entity_poly.type
_entity_poly.pdbx_seq_one_letter_code
_entity_poly.pdbx_strand_id
1 'polypeptide(L)'
;MESTIGQASIPVAGAHPRAAAADLHCVHRPERPESRRALAWVLVITLGFAAVEVVGGLLSGALVLLADAAHMLTDAAAVGLSLFAVWIARRPATANKTYGYYRLEILAALVNGALLIVLTVAIVLEAVRRLQSPEAIRPGILLGVATVGLLANLAGVAILHRAKGESLNVRGAYLHVVSDLLGSLAAIGAGIIVALTGWLPADPLLSIALALLILVSAARLVWEAVDVLLEATPAHVNLAALAEAIAAVPGVTGVHDLHVWTVSSGMVAMSAHAAVPDAVPHQSVLDEICRRVRAFGIQHVTVQVEGERCVMGDR
;
A
#
# COMPACT_ATOMS: atom_id res chain seq x y z
N MET A 1 35.23 -12.88 -39.59
CA MET A 1 34.93 -11.49 -39.97
C MET A 1 33.89 -11.00 -38.99
N GLU A 2 34.36 -10.63 -37.78
CA GLU A 2 33.54 -10.09 -36.68
C GLU A 2 33.49 -8.58 -36.80
N SER A 3 32.32 -8.03 -37.02
CA SER A 3 32.08 -6.59 -37.03
C SER A 3 31.80 -6.09 -35.63
N THR A 4 32.81 -5.52 -35.00
CA THR A 4 32.74 -4.78 -33.76
C THR A 4 31.95 -3.49 -33.98
N ILE A 5 30.70 -3.44 -33.51
CA ILE A 5 29.91 -2.19 -33.44
C ILE A 5 30.41 -1.41 -32.24
N GLY A 6 31.15 -0.33 -32.50
CA GLY A 6 31.62 0.59 -31.48
C GLY A 6 30.47 1.28 -30.74
N GLN A 7 30.50 1.19 -29.44
CA GLN A 7 29.67 2.01 -28.55
C GLN A 7 30.12 3.46 -28.68
N ALA A 8 29.31 4.28 -29.33
CA ALA A 8 29.46 5.73 -29.30
C ALA A 8 29.07 6.24 -27.92
N SER A 9 30.06 6.58 -27.10
CA SER A 9 29.87 7.33 -25.88
C SER A 9 29.47 8.76 -26.25
N ILE A 10 28.25 9.14 -25.88
CA ILE A 10 27.80 10.54 -25.99
C ILE A 10 28.57 11.33 -24.95
N PRO A 11 29.39 12.34 -25.31
CA PRO A 11 30.07 13.17 -24.32
C PRO A 11 29.03 14.07 -23.61
N VAL A 12 28.83 13.89 -22.33
CA VAL A 12 28.12 14.83 -21.49
C VAL A 12 29.04 16.02 -21.28
N ALA A 13 28.87 17.05 -22.07
CA ALA A 13 29.61 18.30 -21.92
C ALA A 13 29.04 19.09 -20.71
N GLY A 14 29.95 19.54 -19.86
CA GLY A 14 29.72 20.66 -18.94
C GLY A 14 29.14 20.28 -17.58
N ALA A 15 30.03 20.17 -16.58
CA ALA A 15 29.64 20.29 -15.20
C ALA A 15 29.04 21.68 -14.97
N HIS A 16 27.72 21.80 -14.95
CA HIS A 16 27.05 22.97 -14.41
C HIS A 16 27.42 23.11 -12.92
N PRO A 17 27.76 24.32 -12.44
CA PRO A 17 27.97 24.54 -11.01
C PRO A 17 26.69 24.10 -10.29
N ARG A 18 26.87 23.19 -9.32
CA ARG A 18 25.82 22.79 -8.39
C ARG A 18 25.27 24.07 -7.74
N ALA A 19 24.21 24.62 -8.32
CA ALA A 19 23.33 25.50 -7.56
C ALA A 19 22.91 24.64 -6.35
N ALA A 20 23.13 25.18 -5.14
CA ALA A 20 22.73 24.53 -3.93
C ALA A 20 21.24 24.24 -4.03
N ALA A 21 20.93 23.01 -4.46
CA ALA A 21 19.62 22.45 -4.31
C ALA A 21 19.39 22.45 -2.81
N ALA A 22 18.61 23.41 -2.35
CA ALA A 22 18.07 23.37 -1.01
C ALA A 22 17.36 22.04 -0.92
N ASP A 23 17.96 21.10 -0.20
CA ASP A 23 17.42 19.80 0.14
C ASP A 23 16.11 20.02 0.91
N LEU A 24 15.03 20.29 0.18
CA LEU A 24 13.67 20.12 0.66
C LEU A 24 13.36 18.60 0.59
N HIS A 25 14.21 17.80 1.23
CA HIS A 25 13.78 16.53 1.74
C HIS A 25 12.59 16.84 2.64
N CYS A 26 11.40 16.39 2.25
CA CYS A 26 10.31 16.19 3.20
C CYS A 26 10.97 15.51 4.38
N VAL A 27 11.08 16.23 5.51
CA VAL A 27 11.69 15.71 6.73
C VAL A 27 10.76 14.61 7.20
N HIS A 28 10.98 13.41 6.69
CA HIS A 28 10.54 12.19 7.34
C HIS A 28 11.26 12.26 8.69
N ARG A 29 10.54 12.77 9.71
CA ARG A 29 11.04 12.71 11.07
C ARG A 29 11.38 11.25 11.31
N PRO A 30 12.65 10.88 11.55
CA PRO A 30 13.02 9.51 11.78
C PRO A 30 12.17 9.02 12.95
N GLU A 31 11.45 7.91 12.74
CA GLU A 31 10.66 7.27 13.80
C GLU A 31 11.55 7.06 15.01
N ARG A 32 11.05 7.39 16.20
CA ARG A 32 11.81 7.20 17.43
C ARG A 32 12.16 5.71 17.57
N PRO A 33 13.36 5.37 18.08
CA PRO A 33 13.78 3.97 18.25
C PRO A 33 12.79 3.12 19.04
N GLU A 34 12.03 3.73 19.96
CA GLU A 34 10.98 3.08 20.76
C GLU A 34 9.78 2.65 19.90
N SER A 35 9.33 3.51 18.97
CA SER A 35 8.24 3.19 18.04
C SER A 35 8.61 2.03 17.11
N ARG A 36 9.85 2.00 16.60
CA ARG A 36 10.36 0.90 15.76
C ARG A 36 10.44 -0.42 16.51
N ARG A 37 10.87 -0.41 17.78
CA ARG A 37 10.89 -1.62 18.63
C ARG A 37 9.49 -2.12 18.92
N ALA A 38 8.54 -1.23 19.23
CA ALA A 38 7.14 -1.59 19.47
C ALA A 38 6.53 -2.27 18.23
N LEU A 39 6.70 -1.70 17.05
CA LEU A 39 6.23 -2.28 15.78
C LEU A 39 6.87 -3.64 15.49
N ALA A 40 8.18 -3.79 15.71
CA ALA A 40 8.87 -5.06 15.51
C ALA A 40 8.38 -6.15 16.46
N TRP A 41 8.15 -5.83 17.73
CA TRP A 41 7.59 -6.80 18.71
C TRP A 41 6.17 -7.21 18.33
N VAL A 42 5.32 -6.27 17.93
CA VAL A 42 3.97 -6.60 17.48
C VAL A 42 4.00 -7.49 16.25
N LEU A 43 4.85 -7.20 15.25
CA LEU A 43 4.99 -8.05 14.06
C LEU A 43 5.43 -9.48 14.43
N VAL A 44 6.39 -9.63 15.34
CA VAL A 44 6.85 -10.96 15.79
C VAL A 44 5.73 -11.71 16.51
N ILE A 45 4.98 -11.04 17.38
CA ILE A 45 3.84 -11.63 18.10
C ILE A 45 2.76 -12.05 17.09
N THR A 46 2.39 -11.16 16.14
CA THR A 46 1.39 -11.44 15.11
C THR A 46 1.76 -12.64 14.24
N LEU A 47 3.01 -12.70 13.73
CA LEU A 47 3.49 -13.81 12.92
C LEU A 47 3.54 -15.14 13.71
N GLY A 48 4.03 -15.06 14.96
CA GLY A 48 4.07 -16.24 15.83
C GLY A 48 2.67 -16.78 16.13
N PHE A 49 1.72 -15.86 16.34
CA PHE A 49 0.34 -16.23 16.61
C PHE A 49 -0.37 -16.75 15.34
N ALA A 50 -0.17 -16.15 14.18
CA ALA A 50 -0.70 -16.66 12.92
C ALA A 50 -0.27 -18.13 12.66
N ALA A 51 0.97 -18.48 12.98
CA ALA A 51 1.41 -19.86 12.91
C ALA A 51 0.66 -20.79 13.89
N VAL A 52 0.39 -20.32 15.11
CA VAL A 52 -0.41 -21.05 16.11
C VAL A 52 -1.85 -21.23 15.62
N GLU A 53 -2.45 -20.25 14.98
CA GLU A 53 -3.81 -20.35 14.41
C GLU A 53 -3.89 -21.31 13.24
N VAL A 54 -2.90 -21.31 12.33
CA VAL A 54 -2.85 -22.31 11.25
C VAL A 54 -2.83 -23.71 11.83
N VAL A 55 -1.93 -23.99 12.78
CA VAL A 55 -1.83 -25.31 13.43
C VAL A 55 -3.09 -25.62 14.22
N GLY A 56 -3.59 -24.67 14.98
CA GLY A 56 -4.81 -24.81 15.78
C GLY A 56 -6.05 -25.04 14.93
N GLY A 57 -6.19 -24.32 13.82
CA GLY A 57 -7.28 -24.48 12.86
C GLY A 57 -7.28 -25.88 12.21
N LEU A 58 -6.11 -26.34 11.79
CA LEU A 58 -5.95 -27.70 11.24
C LEU A 58 -6.23 -28.80 12.27
N LEU A 59 -5.78 -28.61 13.52
CA LEU A 59 -5.99 -29.60 14.60
C LEU A 59 -7.41 -29.59 15.15
N SER A 60 -8.05 -28.42 15.25
CA SER A 60 -9.42 -28.28 15.75
C SER A 60 -10.47 -28.58 14.70
N GLY A 61 -10.13 -28.46 13.40
CA GLY A 61 -11.06 -28.48 12.29
C GLY A 61 -11.86 -27.18 12.13
N ALA A 62 -11.53 -26.11 12.89
CA ALA A 62 -12.26 -24.84 12.87
C ALA A 62 -11.81 -23.96 11.69
N LEU A 63 -12.76 -23.55 10.84
CA LEU A 63 -12.52 -22.66 9.71
C LEU A 63 -12.27 -21.23 10.14
N VAL A 64 -12.90 -20.77 11.24
CA VAL A 64 -12.74 -19.42 11.73
C VAL A 64 -11.30 -19.09 12.10
N LEU A 65 -10.52 -20.04 12.65
CA LEU A 65 -9.10 -19.87 12.92
C LEU A 65 -8.26 -19.80 11.63
N LEU A 66 -8.62 -20.59 10.62
CA LEU A 66 -7.92 -20.54 9.33
C LEU A 66 -8.20 -19.24 8.58
N ALA A 67 -9.41 -18.70 8.70
CA ALA A 67 -9.77 -17.41 8.13
C ALA A 67 -9.00 -16.26 8.80
N ASP A 68 -8.90 -16.28 10.12
CA ASP A 68 -8.15 -15.28 10.89
C ASP A 68 -6.64 -15.36 10.60
N ALA A 69 -6.07 -16.58 10.61
CA ALA A 69 -4.68 -16.80 10.22
C ALA A 69 -4.36 -16.30 8.79
N ALA A 70 -5.27 -16.50 7.84
CA ALA A 70 -5.11 -16.02 6.47
C ALA A 70 -5.05 -14.48 6.43
N HIS A 71 -5.88 -13.79 7.20
CA HIS A 71 -5.84 -12.35 7.35
C HIS A 71 -4.50 -11.88 7.92
N MET A 72 -4.09 -12.41 9.05
CA MET A 72 -2.82 -12.06 9.71
C MET A 72 -1.59 -12.31 8.83
N LEU A 73 -1.55 -13.44 8.09
CA LEU A 73 -0.46 -13.72 7.16
C LEU A 73 -0.38 -12.73 6.02
N THR A 74 -1.54 -12.26 5.53
CA THR A 74 -1.58 -11.26 4.46
C THR A 74 -1.05 -9.91 4.94
N ASP A 75 -1.40 -9.50 6.14
CA ASP A 75 -0.94 -8.23 6.71
C ASP A 75 0.57 -8.28 6.97
N ALA A 76 1.06 -9.41 7.48
CA ALA A 76 2.48 -9.64 7.61
C ALA A 76 3.21 -9.62 6.25
N ALA A 77 2.59 -10.20 5.20
CA ALA A 77 3.12 -10.14 3.84
C ALA A 77 3.14 -8.70 3.30
N ALA A 78 2.10 -7.90 3.53
CA ALA A 78 2.06 -6.49 3.14
C ALA A 78 3.21 -5.68 3.77
N VAL A 79 3.49 -5.89 5.07
CA VAL A 79 4.65 -5.28 5.74
C VAL A 79 5.96 -5.78 5.14
N GLY A 80 6.09 -7.09 4.90
CA GLY A 80 7.27 -7.69 4.26
C GLY A 80 7.53 -7.12 2.86
N LEU A 81 6.48 -6.95 2.06
CA LEU A 81 6.53 -6.36 0.73
C LEU A 81 6.95 -4.89 0.78
N SER A 82 6.43 -4.11 1.73
CA SER A 82 6.84 -2.71 1.93
C SER A 82 8.33 -2.61 2.27
N LEU A 83 8.84 -3.49 3.12
CA LEU A 83 10.27 -3.56 3.44
C LEU A 83 11.12 -3.97 2.23
N PHE A 84 10.65 -4.94 1.45
CA PHE A 84 11.27 -5.38 0.21
C PHE A 84 11.32 -4.25 -0.81
N ALA A 85 10.23 -3.50 -0.97
CA ALA A 85 10.15 -2.36 -1.88
C ALA A 85 11.15 -1.27 -1.49
N VAL A 86 11.24 -0.92 -0.20
CA VAL A 86 12.25 0.03 0.29
C VAL A 86 13.67 -0.47 0.03
N TRP A 87 13.92 -1.78 0.18
CA TRP A 87 15.22 -2.36 -0.09
C TRP A 87 15.58 -2.33 -1.59
N ILE A 88 14.64 -2.66 -2.47
CA ILE A 88 14.89 -2.69 -3.92
C ILE A 88 14.92 -1.28 -4.52
N ALA A 89 14.19 -0.32 -3.96
CA ALA A 89 14.21 1.09 -4.35
C ALA A 89 15.59 1.76 -4.17
N ARG A 90 16.44 1.17 -3.30
CA ARG A 90 17.84 1.62 -3.14
C ARG A 90 18.74 1.22 -4.30
N ARG A 91 18.30 0.35 -5.21
CA ARG A 91 19.07 -0.01 -6.40
C ARG A 91 19.03 1.13 -7.41
N PRO A 92 20.18 1.50 -8.02
CA PRO A 92 20.21 2.57 -9.00
C PRO A 92 19.34 2.22 -10.21
N ALA A 93 18.76 3.23 -10.83
CA ALA A 93 18.11 3.11 -12.11
C ALA A 93 19.09 2.54 -13.16
N THR A 94 18.58 1.75 -14.10
CA THR A 94 19.35 1.18 -15.20
C THR A 94 18.89 1.78 -16.53
N ALA A 95 19.68 1.64 -17.59
CA ALA A 95 19.31 2.11 -18.93
C ALA A 95 17.95 1.57 -19.40
N ASN A 96 17.58 0.36 -18.99
CA ASN A 96 16.31 -0.29 -19.35
C ASN A 96 15.17 0.00 -18.36
N LYS A 97 15.47 0.58 -17.19
CA LYS A 97 14.50 0.92 -16.12
C LYS A 97 14.87 2.27 -15.57
N THR A 98 14.51 3.32 -16.28
CA THR A 98 14.89 4.70 -15.96
C THR A 98 14.27 5.21 -14.67
N TYR A 99 13.07 4.79 -14.34
CA TYR A 99 12.44 4.98 -13.01
C TYR A 99 12.90 3.96 -11.96
N GLY A 100 13.85 3.06 -12.29
CA GLY A 100 14.29 2.01 -11.37
C GLY A 100 13.23 0.92 -11.17
N TYR A 101 13.13 0.44 -9.93
CA TYR A 101 12.29 -0.71 -9.56
C TYR A 101 11.08 -0.32 -8.69
N TYR A 102 10.70 0.94 -8.66
CA TYR A 102 9.64 1.44 -7.77
C TYR A 102 8.29 0.72 -7.96
N ARG A 103 7.90 0.40 -9.19
CA ARG A 103 6.62 -0.30 -9.48
C ARG A 103 6.58 -1.76 -9.01
N LEU A 104 7.71 -2.36 -8.60
CA LEU A 104 7.70 -3.71 -8.01
C LEU A 104 6.92 -3.75 -6.69
N GLU A 105 6.88 -2.65 -5.94
CA GLU A 105 6.04 -2.52 -4.74
C GLU A 105 4.56 -2.73 -5.10
N ILE A 106 4.10 -2.05 -6.13
CA ILE A 106 2.71 -2.09 -6.58
C ILE A 106 2.34 -3.49 -7.12
N LEU A 107 3.22 -4.09 -7.92
CA LEU A 107 3.04 -5.47 -8.42
C LEU A 107 2.98 -6.48 -7.27
N ALA A 108 3.82 -6.31 -6.27
CA ALA A 108 3.82 -7.18 -5.10
C ALA A 108 2.53 -7.03 -4.29
N ALA A 109 2.04 -5.80 -4.08
CA ALA A 109 0.74 -5.54 -3.44
C ALA A 109 -0.42 -6.15 -4.23
N LEU A 110 -0.40 -6.04 -5.56
CA LEU A 110 -1.39 -6.66 -6.44
C LEU A 110 -1.41 -8.18 -6.30
N VAL A 111 -0.23 -8.83 -6.35
CA VAL A 111 -0.12 -10.29 -6.20
C VAL A 111 -0.60 -10.73 -4.81
N ASN A 112 -0.21 -10.01 -3.75
CA ASN A 112 -0.66 -10.29 -2.39
C ASN A 112 -2.18 -10.20 -2.26
N GLY A 113 -2.79 -9.11 -2.75
CA GLY A 113 -4.25 -8.94 -2.75
C GLY A 113 -4.98 -10.02 -3.56
N ALA A 114 -4.46 -10.39 -4.72
CA ALA A 114 -5.03 -11.47 -5.54
C ALA A 114 -4.97 -12.83 -4.84
N LEU A 115 -3.84 -13.18 -4.21
CA LEU A 115 -3.70 -14.41 -3.42
C LEU A 115 -4.68 -14.43 -2.26
N LEU A 116 -4.88 -13.30 -1.59
CA LEU A 116 -5.84 -13.18 -0.51
C LEU A 116 -7.29 -13.40 -0.99
N ILE A 117 -7.66 -12.83 -2.14
CA ILE A 117 -8.98 -13.07 -2.75
C ILE A 117 -9.17 -14.58 -3.00
N VAL A 118 -8.19 -15.24 -3.61
CA VAL A 118 -8.26 -16.68 -3.90
C VAL A 118 -8.42 -17.49 -2.60
N LEU A 119 -7.63 -17.20 -1.58
CA LEU A 119 -7.70 -17.88 -0.29
C LEU A 119 -9.04 -17.64 0.40
N THR A 120 -9.53 -16.42 0.41
CA THR A 120 -10.81 -16.04 1.00
C THR A 120 -11.98 -16.73 0.31
N VAL A 121 -11.97 -16.79 -1.03
CA VAL A 121 -12.98 -17.51 -1.80
C VAL A 121 -12.94 -19.01 -1.46
N ALA A 122 -11.76 -19.60 -1.34
CA ALA A 122 -11.62 -21.00 -0.94
C ALA A 122 -12.22 -21.27 0.46
N ILE A 123 -11.99 -20.37 1.42
CA ILE A 123 -12.58 -20.44 2.77
C ILE A 123 -14.11 -20.35 2.70
N VAL A 124 -14.67 -19.43 1.90
CA VAL A 124 -16.13 -19.30 1.73
C VAL A 124 -16.73 -20.56 1.12
N LEU A 125 -16.10 -21.13 0.07
CA LEU A 125 -16.58 -22.36 -0.56
C LEU A 125 -16.54 -23.53 0.42
N GLU A 126 -15.48 -23.66 1.21
CA GLU A 126 -15.37 -24.69 2.25
C GLU A 126 -16.42 -24.48 3.36
N ALA A 127 -16.64 -23.22 3.78
CA ALA A 127 -17.68 -22.92 4.77
C ALA A 127 -19.09 -23.28 4.26
N VAL A 128 -19.41 -22.98 3.01
CA VAL A 128 -20.69 -23.37 2.38
C VAL A 128 -20.82 -24.90 2.33
N ARG A 129 -19.74 -25.62 1.99
CA ARG A 129 -19.70 -27.09 2.01
C ARG A 129 -20.01 -27.62 3.41
N ARG A 130 -19.41 -27.04 4.45
CA ARG A 130 -19.62 -27.46 5.86
C ARG A 130 -21.00 -27.10 6.41
N LEU A 131 -21.67 -26.09 5.87
CA LEU A 131 -23.07 -25.85 6.19
C LEU A 131 -24.00 -26.96 5.69
N GLN A 132 -23.66 -27.58 4.55
CA GLN A 132 -24.43 -28.71 3.97
C GLN A 132 -24.01 -30.06 4.60
N SER A 133 -22.74 -30.21 4.96
CA SER A 133 -22.17 -31.44 5.53
C SER A 133 -21.27 -31.06 6.70
N PRO A 134 -21.87 -30.85 7.90
CA PRO A 134 -21.12 -30.38 9.06
C PRO A 134 -20.00 -31.34 9.46
N GLU A 135 -18.79 -30.81 9.63
CA GLU A 135 -17.63 -31.54 10.13
C GLU A 135 -17.47 -31.35 11.64
N ALA A 136 -16.97 -32.38 12.31
CA ALA A 136 -16.74 -32.33 13.74
C ALA A 136 -15.61 -31.35 14.07
N ILE A 137 -15.86 -30.42 14.96
CA ILE A 137 -14.92 -29.44 15.49
C ILE A 137 -14.52 -29.86 16.90
N ARG A 138 -13.26 -29.62 17.27
CA ARG A 138 -12.76 -29.79 18.64
C ARG A 138 -12.83 -28.45 19.38
N PRO A 139 -13.93 -28.15 20.10
CA PRO A 139 -14.13 -26.82 20.67
C PRO A 139 -13.09 -26.46 21.73
N GLY A 140 -12.53 -27.44 22.45
CA GLY A 140 -11.47 -27.18 23.42
C GLY A 140 -10.18 -26.62 22.79
N ILE A 141 -9.78 -27.15 21.61
CA ILE A 141 -8.62 -26.63 20.88
C ILE A 141 -8.94 -25.24 20.31
N LEU A 142 -10.11 -25.09 19.70
CA LEU A 142 -10.57 -23.80 19.15
C LEU A 142 -10.56 -22.70 20.25
N LEU A 143 -11.18 -22.96 21.39
CA LEU A 143 -11.23 -22.01 22.51
C LEU A 143 -9.83 -21.70 23.07
N GLY A 144 -8.98 -22.73 23.19
CA GLY A 144 -7.60 -22.56 23.66
C GLY A 144 -6.80 -21.64 22.75
N VAL A 145 -6.82 -21.89 21.42
CA VAL A 145 -6.10 -21.07 20.44
C VAL A 145 -6.68 -19.66 20.38
N ALA A 146 -8.00 -19.51 20.28
CA ALA A 146 -8.64 -18.21 20.22
C ALA A 146 -8.41 -17.36 21.50
N THR A 147 -8.32 -18.01 22.68
CA THR A 147 -7.96 -17.31 23.92
C THR A 147 -6.50 -16.84 23.91
N VAL A 148 -5.57 -17.65 23.40
CA VAL A 148 -4.16 -17.23 23.22
C VAL A 148 -4.09 -16.06 22.26
N GLY A 149 -4.87 -16.06 21.16
CA GLY A 149 -4.99 -14.94 20.23
C GLY A 149 -5.49 -13.67 20.85
N LEU A 150 -6.57 -13.78 21.61
CA LEU A 150 -7.10 -12.62 22.36
C LEU A 150 -6.03 -12.00 23.27
N LEU A 151 -5.27 -12.84 23.98
CA LEU A 151 -4.20 -12.39 24.86
C LEU A 151 -3.03 -11.76 24.08
N ALA A 152 -2.65 -12.35 22.94
CA ALA A 152 -1.62 -11.81 22.06
C ALA A 152 -2.01 -10.43 21.51
N ASN A 153 -3.26 -10.28 21.05
CA ASN A 153 -3.79 -9.03 20.54
C ASN A 153 -3.93 -7.97 21.65
N LEU A 154 -4.36 -8.36 22.85
CA LEU A 154 -4.37 -7.47 24.03
C LEU A 154 -2.95 -6.99 24.40
N ALA A 155 -1.95 -7.87 24.33
CA ALA A 155 -0.55 -7.49 24.53
C ALA A 155 -0.08 -6.52 23.47
N GLY A 156 -0.41 -6.76 22.19
CA GLY A 156 -0.14 -5.86 21.08
C GLY A 156 -0.76 -4.47 21.27
N VAL A 157 -2.04 -4.42 21.62
CA VAL A 157 -2.75 -3.17 21.96
C VAL A 157 -2.05 -2.45 23.12
N ALA A 158 -1.67 -3.15 24.18
CA ALA A 158 -1.01 -2.54 25.35
C ALA A 158 0.37 -1.95 24.99
N ILE A 159 1.14 -2.65 24.13
CA ILE A 159 2.44 -2.18 23.64
C ILE A 159 2.25 -0.91 22.78
N LEU A 160 1.34 -0.96 21.80
CA LEU A 160 1.12 0.15 20.86
C LEU A 160 0.40 1.33 21.50
N HIS A 161 -0.44 1.09 22.50
CA HIS A 161 -1.16 2.17 23.20
C HIS A 161 -0.21 3.19 23.82
N ARG A 162 0.91 2.75 24.34
CA ARG A 162 1.94 3.64 24.92
C ARG A 162 2.65 4.48 23.88
N ALA A 163 2.75 3.99 22.64
CA ALA A 163 3.49 4.61 21.53
C ALA A 163 2.58 5.31 20.49
N LYS A 164 1.24 5.18 20.58
CA LYS A 164 0.29 5.62 19.53
C LYS A 164 0.28 7.11 19.21
N GLY A 165 0.78 7.97 20.10
CA GLY A 165 0.87 9.40 19.90
C GLY A 165 2.09 9.85 19.06
N GLU A 166 3.01 8.95 18.70
CA GLU A 166 4.32 9.29 18.16
C GLU A 166 4.38 9.27 16.63
N SER A 167 3.64 8.37 15.95
CA SER A 167 3.64 8.28 14.49
C SER A 167 2.31 7.75 13.93
N LEU A 168 2.04 8.08 12.64
CA LEU A 168 0.87 7.56 11.90
C LEU A 168 0.97 6.03 11.74
N ASN A 169 2.17 5.48 11.57
CA ASN A 169 2.40 4.05 11.45
C ASN A 169 1.99 3.29 12.72
N VAL A 170 2.37 3.82 13.90
CA VAL A 170 1.98 3.24 15.19
C VAL A 170 0.47 3.33 15.40
N ARG A 171 -0.16 4.45 14.99
CA ARG A 171 -1.61 4.60 15.04
C ARG A 171 -2.33 3.60 14.13
N GLY A 172 -1.82 3.41 12.90
CA GLY A 172 -2.34 2.42 11.96
C GLY A 172 -2.25 1.00 12.53
N ALA A 173 -1.07 0.60 13.03
CA ALA A 173 -0.85 -0.70 13.65
C ALA A 173 -1.74 -0.91 14.90
N TYR A 174 -1.97 0.13 15.71
CA TYR A 174 -2.88 0.06 16.85
C TYR A 174 -4.31 -0.25 16.41
N LEU A 175 -4.83 0.45 15.40
CA LEU A 175 -6.19 0.22 14.90
C LEU A 175 -6.33 -1.17 14.29
N HIS A 176 -5.28 -1.65 13.60
CA HIS A 176 -5.25 -2.99 13.04
C HIS A 176 -5.35 -4.07 14.13
N VAL A 177 -4.49 -4.03 15.15
CA VAL A 177 -4.54 -5.01 16.25
C VAL A 177 -5.85 -4.93 17.04
N VAL A 178 -6.49 -3.75 17.13
CA VAL A 178 -7.86 -3.63 17.69
C VAL A 178 -8.89 -4.35 16.82
N SER A 179 -8.73 -4.34 15.49
CA SER A 179 -9.61 -5.12 14.59
C SER A 179 -9.42 -6.63 14.77
N ASP A 180 -8.19 -7.10 14.99
CA ASP A 180 -7.88 -8.50 15.24
C ASP A 180 -8.50 -9.03 16.54
N LEU A 181 -8.72 -8.14 17.53
CA LEU A 181 -9.50 -8.49 18.73
C LEU A 181 -10.92 -8.94 18.39
N LEU A 182 -11.55 -8.33 17.38
CA LEU A 182 -12.90 -8.73 16.96
C LEU A 182 -12.89 -10.13 16.33
N GLY A 183 -11.85 -10.47 15.56
CA GLY A 183 -11.65 -11.83 15.02
C GLY A 183 -11.52 -12.87 16.13
N SER A 184 -10.64 -12.62 17.09
CA SER A 184 -10.46 -13.49 18.27
C SER A 184 -11.73 -13.65 19.09
N LEU A 185 -12.50 -12.58 19.29
CA LEU A 185 -13.79 -12.64 20.00
C LEU A 185 -14.82 -13.45 19.22
N ALA A 186 -14.86 -13.32 17.89
CA ALA A 186 -15.73 -14.12 17.04
C ALA A 186 -15.39 -15.61 17.13
N ALA A 187 -14.08 -15.95 17.09
CA ALA A 187 -13.62 -17.34 17.24
C ALA A 187 -13.97 -17.93 18.62
N ILE A 188 -13.82 -17.14 19.70
CA ILE A 188 -14.26 -17.57 21.04
C ILE A 188 -15.76 -17.76 21.07
N GLY A 189 -16.54 -16.84 20.48
CA GLY A 189 -18.00 -16.95 20.39
C GLY A 189 -18.43 -18.23 19.66
N ALA A 190 -17.83 -18.54 18.51
CA ALA A 190 -18.06 -19.79 17.80
C ALA A 190 -17.75 -21.01 18.67
N GLY A 191 -16.58 -21.01 19.30
CA GLY A 191 -16.15 -22.10 20.18
C GLY A 191 -17.08 -22.34 21.34
N ILE A 192 -17.58 -21.28 22.02
CA ILE A 192 -18.54 -21.37 23.10
C ILE A 192 -19.88 -21.94 22.61
N ILE A 193 -20.40 -21.42 21.47
CA ILE A 193 -21.67 -21.90 20.90
C ILE A 193 -21.56 -23.39 20.57
N VAL A 194 -20.49 -23.81 19.89
CA VAL A 194 -20.29 -25.22 19.56
C VAL A 194 -20.13 -26.07 20.82
N ALA A 195 -19.38 -25.60 21.83
CA ALA A 195 -19.15 -26.36 23.07
C ALA A 195 -20.42 -26.55 23.90
N LEU A 196 -21.27 -25.52 23.97
CA LEU A 196 -22.47 -25.57 24.84
C LEU A 196 -23.70 -26.16 24.15
N THR A 197 -23.84 -25.93 22.82
CA THR A 197 -25.04 -26.30 22.08
C THR A 197 -24.86 -27.46 21.11
N GLY A 198 -23.60 -27.78 20.75
CA GLY A 198 -23.30 -28.69 19.67
C GLY A 198 -23.65 -28.15 18.27
N TRP A 199 -24.01 -26.87 18.16
CA TRP A 199 -24.43 -26.25 16.90
C TRP A 199 -23.23 -25.94 16.01
N LEU A 200 -22.82 -26.93 15.20
CA LEU A 200 -21.65 -26.87 14.31
C LEU A 200 -21.70 -25.74 13.25
N PRO A 201 -22.87 -25.31 12.73
CA PRO A 201 -22.92 -24.22 11.75
C PRO A 201 -22.39 -22.85 12.26
N ALA A 202 -22.17 -22.68 13.55
CA ALA A 202 -21.63 -21.44 14.11
C ALA A 202 -20.24 -21.09 13.54
N ASP A 203 -19.35 -22.08 13.38
CA ASP A 203 -18.01 -21.89 12.84
C ASP A 203 -18.04 -21.44 11.34
N PRO A 204 -18.67 -22.17 10.42
CA PRO A 204 -18.70 -21.75 9.03
C PRO A 204 -19.46 -20.42 8.80
N LEU A 205 -20.48 -20.09 9.60
CA LEU A 205 -21.18 -18.81 9.48
C LEU A 205 -20.28 -17.62 9.89
N LEU A 206 -19.56 -17.76 11.00
CA LEU A 206 -18.59 -16.73 11.43
C LEU A 206 -17.40 -16.67 10.50
N SER A 207 -16.94 -17.80 9.96
CA SER A 207 -15.89 -17.82 8.95
C SER A 207 -16.30 -17.09 7.67
N ILE A 208 -17.54 -17.24 7.20
CA ILE A 208 -18.07 -16.47 6.06
C ILE A 208 -18.10 -14.96 6.38
N ALA A 209 -18.55 -14.58 7.58
CA ALA A 209 -18.60 -13.18 7.97
C ALA A 209 -17.20 -12.54 7.98
N LEU A 210 -16.19 -13.20 8.55
CA LEU A 210 -14.81 -12.76 8.53
C LEU A 210 -14.24 -12.75 7.09
N ALA A 211 -14.47 -13.81 6.32
CA ALA A 211 -14.02 -13.91 4.96
C ALA A 211 -14.57 -12.78 4.07
N LEU A 212 -15.84 -12.40 4.22
CA LEU A 212 -16.43 -11.27 3.50
C LEU A 212 -15.77 -9.93 3.87
N LEU A 213 -15.45 -9.72 5.14
CA LEU A 213 -14.73 -8.53 5.60
C LEU A 213 -13.33 -8.46 4.93
N ILE A 214 -12.61 -9.58 4.94
CA ILE A 214 -11.29 -9.72 4.32
C ILE A 214 -11.39 -9.49 2.80
N LEU A 215 -12.40 -10.06 2.15
CA LEU A 215 -12.61 -9.92 0.70
C LEU A 215 -12.78 -8.47 0.27
N VAL A 216 -13.54 -7.68 1.04
CA VAL A 216 -13.72 -6.24 0.77
C VAL A 216 -12.40 -5.49 0.84
N SER A 217 -11.58 -5.78 1.87
CA SER A 217 -10.26 -5.17 2.05
C SER A 217 -9.29 -5.57 0.94
N ALA A 218 -9.26 -6.87 0.59
CA ALA A 218 -8.43 -7.40 -0.49
C ALA A 218 -8.81 -6.82 -1.86
N ALA A 219 -10.11 -6.72 -2.16
CA ALA A 219 -10.60 -6.14 -3.40
C ALA A 219 -10.22 -4.66 -3.51
N ARG A 220 -10.29 -3.90 -2.41
CA ARG A 220 -9.84 -2.51 -2.37
C ARG A 220 -8.35 -2.40 -2.66
N LEU A 221 -7.51 -3.22 -2.01
CA LEU A 221 -6.06 -3.24 -2.24
C LEU A 221 -5.71 -3.54 -3.70
N VAL A 222 -6.38 -4.54 -4.30
CA VAL A 222 -6.20 -4.88 -5.72
C VAL A 222 -6.61 -3.72 -6.60
N TRP A 223 -7.74 -3.06 -6.31
CA TRP A 223 -8.21 -1.92 -7.10
C TRP A 223 -7.23 -0.75 -7.03
N GLU A 224 -6.77 -0.39 -5.85
CA GLU A 224 -5.76 0.67 -5.65
C GLU A 224 -4.46 0.36 -6.41
N ALA A 225 -4.01 -0.90 -6.37
CA ALA A 225 -2.83 -1.31 -7.13
C ALA A 225 -3.04 -1.23 -8.65
N VAL A 226 -4.23 -1.61 -9.14
CA VAL A 226 -4.61 -1.50 -10.55
C VAL A 226 -4.68 -0.02 -10.99
N ASP A 227 -5.29 0.86 -10.19
CA ASP A 227 -5.34 2.29 -10.48
C ASP A 227 -3.95 2.89 -10.63
N VAL A 228 -3.00 2.54 -9.74
CA VAL A 228 -1.60 2.98 -9.87
C VAL A 228 -0.94 2.44 -11.13
N LEU A 229 -1.20 1.19 -11.53
CA LEU A 229 -0.67 0.60 -12.77
C LEU A 229 -1.28 1.23 -14.03
N LEU A 230 -2.53 1.64 -13.97
CA LEU A 230 -3.26 2.36 -15.03
C LEU A 230 -2.93 3.86 -15.06
N GLU A 231 -2.00 4.32 -14.21
CA GLU A 231 -1.57 5.72 -14.15
C GLU A 231 -2.72 6.67 -13.77
N ALA A 232 -3.69 6.20 -12.99
CA ALA A 232 -4.79 7.01 -12.50
C ALA A 232 -4.29 8.17 -11.62
N THR A 233 -5.02 9.28 -11.68
CA THR A 233 -4.74 10.45 -10.82
C THR A 233 -4.90 10.06 -9.35
N PRO A 234 -3.89 10.35 -8.49
CA PRO A 234 -3.98 10.05 -7.06
C PRO A 234 -5.18 10.72 -6.41
N ALA A 235 -5.91 10.00 -5.56
CA ALA A 235 -7.17 10.48 -4.95
C ALA A 235 -7.02 11.77 -4.12
N HIS A 236 -5.81 12.09 -3.64
CA HIS A 236 -5.54 13.31 -2.90
C HIS A 236 -5.25 14.53 -3.78
N VAL A 237 -5.09 14.35 -5.11
CA VAL A 237 -4.81 15.43 -6.07
C VAL A 237 -6.10 15.84 -6.77
N ASN A 238 -6.56 17.05 -6.52
CA ASN A 238 -7.63 17.65 -7.29
C ASN A 238 -7.07 18.24 -8.60
N LEU A 239 -7.34 17.56 -9.73
CA LEU A 239 -6.80 17.92 -11.03
C LEU A 239 -7.26 19.33 -11.50
N ALA A 240 -8.51 19.71 -11.22
CA ALA A 240 -9.04 21.03 -11.59
C ALA A 240 -8.32 22.15 -10.80
N ALA A 241 -8.17 21.97 -9.49
CA ALA A 241 -7.45 22.92 -8.66
C ALA A 241 -5.96 23.04 -9.05
N LEU A 242 -5.34 21.93 -9.47
CA LEU A 242 -3.98 21.92 -9.99
C LEU A 242 -3.86 22.69 -11.31
N ALA A 243 -4.79 22.46 -12.26
CA ALA A 243 -4.83 23.19 -13.52
C ALA A 243 -5.02 24.69 -13.31
N GLU A 244 -5.93 25.10 -12.41
CA GLU A 244 -6.13 26.49 -12.03
C GLU A 244 -4.87 27.10 -11.40
N ALA A 245 -4.18 26.36 -10.53
CA ALA A 245 -2.95 26.83 -9.89
C ALA A 245 -1.84 27.07 -10.91
N ILE A 246 -1.73 26.22 -11.94
CA ILE A 246 -0.77 26.39 -13.04
C ILE A 246 -1.19 27.58 -13.94
N ALA A 247 -2.46 27.64 -14.33
CA ALA A 247 -2.99 28.73 -15.17
C ALA A 247 -2.88 30.12 -14.51
N ALA A 248 -2.92 30.17 -13.18
CA ALA A 248 -2.74 31.42 -12.42
C ALA A 248 -1.27 31.89 -12.32
N VAL A 249 -0.30 31.19 -12.92
CA VAL A 249 1.09 31.63 -12.98
C VAL A 249 1.22 32.82 -13.96
N PRO A 250 1.83 33.94 -13.55
CA PRO A 250 2.00 35.06 -14.46
C PRO A 250 2.76 34.66 -15.72
N GLY A 251 2.17 34.95 -16.88
CA GLY A 251 2.73 34.62 -18.19
C GLY A 251 2.19 33.28 -18.79
N VAL A 252 1.46 32.48 -18.05
CA VAL A 252 0.73 31.33 -18.59
C VAL A 252 -0.57 31.80 -19.23
N THR A 253 -0.80 31.46 -20.49
CA THR A 253 -2.04 31.80 -21.22
C THR A 253 -2.95 30.59 -21.42
N GLY A 254 -2.45 29.37 -21.24
CA GLY A 254 -3.23 28.13 -21.31
C GLY A 254 -2.49 26.96 -20.70
N VAL A 255 -3.25 25.97 -20.23
CA VAL A 255 -2.75 24.69 -19.69
C VAL A 255 -3.54 23.57 -20.35
N HIS A 256 -2.85 22.59 -20.90
CA HIS A 256 -3.48 21.42 -21.52
C HIS A 256 -2.57 20.18 -21.37
N ASP A 257 -3.07 19.01 -21.75
CA ASP A 257 -2.38 17.72 -21.65
C ASP A 257 -1.82 17.47 -20.23
N LEU A 258 -2.62 17.80 -19.20
CA LEU A 258 -2.24 17.65 -17.82
C LEU A 258 -2.51 16.24 -17.33
N HIS A 259 -1.45 15.51 -17.07
CA HIS A 259 -1.48 14.16 -16.51
C HIS A 259 -0.79 14.11 -15.16
N VAL A 260 -1.38 13.39 -14.21
CA VAL A 260 -0.79 13.17 -12.88
C VAL A 260 -0.96 11.71 -12.51
N TRP A 261 0.13 11.05 -12.11
CA TRP A 261 0.10 9.63 -11.77
C TRP A 261 1.04 9.30 -10.61
N THR A 262 0.76 8.18 -9.94
CA THR A 262 1.62 7.63 -8.90
C THR A 262 2.66 6.70 -9.53
N VAL A 263 3.94 6.90 -9.21
CA VAL A 263 5.04 5.99 -9.61
C VAL A 263 5.23 4.89 -8.55
N SER A 264 5.22 5.27 -7.26
CA SER A 264 5.25 4.39 -6.09
C SER A 264 4.71 5.12 -4.87
N SER A 265 4.60 4.42 -3.73
CA SER A 265 4.19 5.04 -2.46
C SER A 265 5.04 6.28 -2.13
N GLY A 266 4.41 7.45 -2.15
CA GLY A 266 5.05 8.74 -1.87
C GLY A 266 5.79 9.38 -3.04
N MET A 267 5.73 8.84 -4.27
CA MET A 267 6.29 9.44 -5.47
C MET A 267 5.19 9.69 -6.50
N VAL A 268 4.75 10.94 -6.61
CA VAL A 268 3.79 11.40 -7.61
C VAL A 268 4.53 12.15 -8.72
N ALA A 269 4.21 11.83 -9.96
CA ALA A 269 4.72 12.48 -11.15
C ALA A 269 3.61 13.21 -11.90
N MET A 270 3.99 14.24 -12.68
CA MET A 270 3.08 14.90 -13.61
C MET A 270 3.78 15.28 -14.90
N SER A 271 2.98 15.36 -15.95
CA SER A 271 3.32 16.08 -17.19
C SER A 271 2.21 17.10 -17.50
N ALA A 272 2.59 18.20 -18.11
CA ALA A 272 1.66 19.21 -18.59
C ALA A 272 2.27 20.02 -19.73
N HIS A 273 1.41 20.63 -20.55
CA HIS A 273 1.78 21.66 -21.48
C HIS A 273 1.30 23.01 -20.97
N ALA A 274 2.17 24.01 -21.00
CA ALA A 274 1.87 25.36 -20.61
C ALA A 274 2.17 26.34 -21.75
N ALA A 275 1.15 26.98 -22.28
CA ALA A 275 1.27 28.02 -23.30
C ALA A 275 1.77 29.31 -22.67
N VAL A 276 2.90 29.84 -23.18
CA VAL A 276 3.56 31.05 -22.69
C VAL A 276 4.02 31.89 -23.87
N PRO A 277 3.67 33.20 -23.96
CA PRO A 277 4.14 34.05 -25.03
C PRO A 277 5.67 34.13 -25.12
N ASP A 278 6.21 34.19 -26.32
CA ASP A 278 7.66 34.21 -26.58
C ASP A 278 8.38 35.38 -25.88
N ALA A 279 7.66 36.46 -25.57
CA ALA A 279 8.18 37.63 -24.86
C ALA A 279 8.41 37.43 -23.36
N VAL A 280 7.86 36.34 -22.78
CA VAL A 280 7.97 36.02 -21.36
C VAL A 280 9.15 35.08 -21.12
N PRO A 281 9.99 35.30 -20.09
CA PRO A 281 11.08 34.39 -19.77
C PRO A 281 10.56 33.00 -19.34
N HIS A 282 10.64 32.00 -20.21
CA HIS A 282 10.09 30.64 -19.99
C HIS A 282 10.64 29.98 -18.73
N GLN A 283 11.92 30.21 -18.39
CA GLN A 283 12.52 29.60 -17.18
C GLN A 283 11.87 30.10 -15.90
N SER A 284 11.55 31.40 -15.82
CA SER A 284 10.90 31.97 -14.61
C SER A 284 9.47 31.45 -14.44
N VAL A 285 8.75 31.21 -15.53
CA VAL A 285 7.43 30.60 -15.52
C VAL A 285 7.51 29.15 -15.05
N LEU A 286 8.47 28.37 -15.59
CA LEU A 286 8.69 26.98 -15.20
C LEU A 286 9.02 26.87 -13.71
N ASP A 287 9.91 27.71 -13.19
CA ASP A 287 10.30 27.71 -11.77
C ASP A 287 9.08 27.98 -10.87
N GLU A 288 8.21 28.91 -11.28
CA GLU A 288 7.00 29.26 -10.55
C GLU A 288 5.97 28.11 -10.61
N ILE A 289 5.77 27.47 -11.79
CA ILE A 289 4.92 26.29 -11.92
C ILE A 289 5.43 25.20 -10.98
N CYS A 290 6.72 24.84 -11.04
CA CYS A 290 7.31 23.82 -10.19
C CYS A 290 7.12 24.12 -8.70
N ARG A 291 7.18 25.39 -8.30
CA ARG A 291 6.96 25.80 -6.90
C ARG A 291 5.51 25.58 -6.47
N ARG A 292 4.53 25.94 -7.29
CA ARG A 292 3.09 25.78 -6.99
C ARG A 292 2.66 24.33 -6.95
N VAL A 293 3.12 23.55 -7.91
CA VAL A 293 2.77 22.12 -8.04
C VAL A 293 3.26 21.30 -6.85
N ARG A 294 4.38 21.68 -6.22
CA ARG A 294 4.88 21.01 -4.99
C ARG A 294 3.89 21.08 -3.82
N ALA A 295 3.04 22.10 -3.76
CA ALA A 295 2.00 22.21 -2.72
C ALA A 295 0.94 21.11 -2.82
N PHE A 296 0.79 20.48 -3.99
CA PHE A 296 -0.09 19.32 -4.24
C PHE A 296 0.59 17.98 -3.95
N GLY A 297 1.82 17.96 -3.41
CA GLY A 297 2.57 16.74 -3.13
C GLY A 297 3.24 16.11 -4.35
N ILE A 298 3.31 16.81 -5.48
CA ILE A 298 3.91 16.33 -6.72
C ILE A 298 5.42 16.59 -6.71
N GLN A 299 6.22 15.55 -6.85
CA GLN A 299 7.68 15.62 -6.67
C GLN A 299 8.43 15.58 -7.99
N HIS A 300 7.90 14.85 -8.98
CA HIS A 300 8.49 14.72 -10.29
C HIS A 300 7.64 15.46 -11.32
N VAL A 301 8.16 16.59 -11.80
CA VAL A 301 7.42 17.53 -12.64
C VAL A 301 8.09 17.66 -13.99
N THR A 302 7.34 17.43 -15.05
CA THR A 302 7.75 17.70 -16.43
C THR A 302 6.73 18.66 -17.03
N VAL A 303 7.18 19.84 -17.47
CA VAL A 303 6.33 20.81 -18.16
C VAL A 303 6.96 21.18 -19.48
N GLN A 304 6.22 20.98 -20.56
CA GLN A 304 6.57 21.52 -21.85
C GLN A 304 6.03 22.95 -21.93
N VAL A 305 6.94 23.92 -22.03
CA VAL A 305 6.57 25.32 -22.23
C VAL A 305 6.48 25.58 -23.71
N GLU A 306 5.31 25.99 -24.19
CA GLU A 306 5.00 26.19 -25.61
C GLU A 306 4.87 27.67 -25.92
N GLY A 307 5.62 28.16 -26.92
CA GLY A 307 5.42 29.48 -27.51
C GLY A 307 4.22 29.53 -28.44
N GLU A 308 3.86 30.73 -28.93
CA GLU A 308 2.68 30.97 -29.78
C GLU A 308 2.63 30.13 -31.08
N ARG A 309 3.75 29.50 -31.48
CA ARG A 309 3.86 28.72 -32.73
C ARG A 309 3.68 27.21 -32.57
N CYS A 310 3.58 26.72 -31.36
CA CYS A 310 3.54 25.29 -31.08
C CYS A 310 2.21 24.88 -30.45
N VAL A 311 1.11 25.14 -31.14
CA VAL A 311 -0.17 24.55 -30.76
C VAL A 311 -0.26 23.21 -31.49
N MET A 312 0.28 22.14 -30.90
CA MET A 312 -0.02 20.78 -31.34
C MET A 312 -1.46 20.48 -30.92
N GLY A 313 -2.31 20.27 -31.92
CA GLY A 313 -3.75 20.12 -31.73
C GLY A 313 -4.13 19.03 -30.71
N ASP A 314 -5.11 19.36 -29.89
CA ASP A 314 -5.84 18.46 -29.02
C ASP A 314 -6.32 17.21 -29.81
N ARG A 315 -5.98 16.02 -29.27
CA ARG A 315 -6.69 14.78 -29.62
C ARG A 315 -7.68 14.42 -28.57
#